data_0acc67dc8f1555a68c010dc9b3a40b4d
#
_entry.id   0acc67dc8f1555a68c010dc9b3a40b4d
#
_cell.length_a   1.000
_cell.length_b   1.000
_cell.length_c   1.000
_cell.angle_alpha   90.00
_cell.angle_beta   90.00
_cell.angle_gamma   90.00
#
_symmetry.space_group_name_H-M   'P 1'
#
loop_
_entity.id
_entity.type
_entity.pdbx_description
1 polymer ?
#
loop_
_entity_poly.entity_id
_entity_poly.type
_entity_poly.pdbx_seq_one_letter_code
_entity_poly.pdbx_strand_id
1 'polypeptide(L)'
;MYSDLLKNEVSEILRSYGYVDLRIPLNLVTNLVFMYHVIKSSENLLDRAYGMEKDLELGNYFYTHSKEEQNHAEWLAEDLKSAGVDVSKTLIPNAAVEMCGSVYYHIFHTDPAALLGYMLVLECFPMPVKLLEELEAIHGSKLLRTLKYHSTHDPEHAKDLQAQIDGLPNSRLWIVSQVAVKTAHYIARGL
;
A
#
# COMPACT_ATOMS: atom_id res chain seq x y z
N MET A 1 -17.99 9.37 8.14
CA MET A 1 -18.32 8.27 7.21
C MET A 1 -17.65 7.00 7.74
N TYR A 2 -17.96 5.81 7.17
CA TYR A 2 -17.38 4.56 7.65
C TYR A 2 -15.87 4.51 7.40
N SER A 3 -15.44 4.98 6.24
CA SER A 3 -14.03 5.12 5.87
C SER A 3 -13.21 5.96 6.88
N ASP A 4 -13.78 7.04 7.43
CA ASP A 4 -13.11 7.86 8.44
C ASP A 4 -12.90 7.12 9.76
N LEU A 5 -13.90 6.34 10.20
CA LEU A 5 -13.79 5.51 11.41
C LEU A 5 -12.70 4.46 11.25
N LEU A 6 -12.69 3.77 10.11
CA LEU A 6 -11.69 2.77 9.80
C LEU A 6 -10.27 3.37 9.67
N LYS A 7 -10.15 4.53 9.05
CA LYS A 7 -8.89 5.26 8.97
C LYS A 7 -8.35 5.66 10.35
N ASN A 8 -9.22 6.08 11.26
CA ASN A 8 -8.82 6.37 12.64
C ASN A 8 -8.31 5.11 13.36
N GLU A 9 -9.00 3.98 13.23
CA GLU A 9 -8.58 2.70 13.81
C GLU A 9 -7.21 2.26 13.26
N VAL A 10 -7.01 2.32 11.96
CA VAL A 10 -5.72 2.04 11.31
C VAL A 10 -4.62 2.97 11.84
N SER A 11 -4.90 4.27 11.98
CA SER A 11 -3.95 5.25 12.52
C SER A 11 -3.50 4.90 13.94
N GLU A 12 -4.42 4.46 14.81
CA GLU A 12 -4.10 4.02 16.18
C GLU A 12 -3.19 2.77 16.16
N ILE A 13 -3.47 1.82 15.28
CA ILE A 13 -2.64 0.62 15.13
C ILE A 13 -1.23 1.00 14.70
N LEU A 14 -1.09 1.80 13.63
CA LEU A 14 0.22 2.21 13.12
C LEU A 14 1.04 2.93 14.19
N ARG A 15 0.42 3.85 14.96
CA ARG A 15 1.09 4.56 16.06
C ARG A 15 1.52 3.65 17.22
N SER A 16 0.79 2.56 17.47
CA SER A 16 1.06 1.66 18.61
C SER A 16 2.37 0.90 18.50
N TYR A 17 2.92 0.75 17.30
CA TYR A 17 4.20 0.05 17.05
C TYR A 17 5.43 0.95 17.12
N GLY A 18 5.24 2.27 17.18
CA GLY A 18 6.35 3.22 17.09
C GLY A 18 6.81 3.43 15.64
N TYR A 19 7.89 4.17 15.47
CA TYR A 19 8.42 4.51 14.15
C TYR A 19 9.85 4.00 13.99
N VAL A 20 10.12 3.37 12.85
CA VAL A 20 11.47 3.06 12.43
C VAL A 20 12.14 4.34 11.92
N ASP A 21 13.33 4.63 12.37
CA ASP A 21 14.08 5.80 11.91
C ASP A 21 14.65 5.57 10.49
N LEU A 22 13.98 6.11 9.50
CA LEU A 22 14.38 6.00 8.09
C LEU A 22 15.59 6.88 7.72
N ARG A 23 16.09 7.71 8.63
CA ARG A 23 17.36 8.43 8.44
C ARG A 23 18.56 7.47 8.48
N ILE A 24 18.39 6.28 9.05
CA ILE A 24 19.38 5.21 9.04
C ILE A 24 19.32 4.50 7.68
N PRO A 25 20.40 4.48 6.87
CA PRO A 25 20.36 3.94 5.51
C PRO A 25 19.86 2.49 5.41
N LEU A 26 20.26 1.63 6.35
CA LEU A 26 19.82 0.23 6.37
C LEU A 26 18.30 0.13 6.58
N ASN A 27 17.75 0.93 7.46
CA ASN A 27 16.30 0.94 7.73
C ASN A 27 15.51 1.40 6.50
N LEU A 28 15.96 2.49 5.85
CA LEU A 28 15.32 2.99 4.63
C LEU A 28 15.36 1.93 3.52
N VAL A 29 16.53 1.34 3.25
CA VAL A 29 16.66 0.32 2.21
C VAL A 29 15.80 -0.90 2.50
N THR A 30 15.79 -1.37 3.77
CA THR A 30 14.94 -2.50 4.17
C THR A 30 13.44 -2.20 3.95
N ASN A 31 13.02 -0.99 4.32
CA ASN A 31 11.65 -0.52 4.08
C ASN A 31 11.32 -0.46 2.58
N LEU A 32 12.20 0.12 1.77
CA LEU A 32 11.98 0.21 0.32
C LEU A 32 11.96 -1.16 -0.37
N VAL A 33 12.77 -2.12 0.08
CA VAL A 33 12.70 -3.51 -0.41
C VAL A 33 11.38 -4.17 -0.03
N PHE A 34 10.90 -3.97 1.20
CA PHE A 34 9.56 -4.43 1.61
C PHE A 34 8.47 -3.81 0.71
N MET A 35 8.49 -2.48 0.56
CA MET A 35 7.51 -1.76 -0.27
C MET A 35 7.58 -2.15 -1.75
N TYR A 36 8.75 -2.47 -2.29
CA TYR A 36 8.86 -3.00 -3.64
C TYR A 36 8.02 -4.26 -3.85
N HIS A 37 8.11 -5.21 -2.92
CA HIS A 37 7.32 -6.45 -3.01
C HIS A 37 5.82 -6.21 -2.78
N VAL A 38 5.47 -5.23 -1.96
CA VAL A 38 4.08 -4.80 -1.74
C VAL A 38 3.50 -4.18 -3.01
N ILE A 39 4.16 -3.18 -3.59
CA ILE A 39 3.72 -2.49 -4.82
C ILE A 39 3.62 -3.48 -5.99
N LYS A 40 4.62 -4.32 -6.17
CA LYS A 40 4.61 -5.36 -7.22
C LYS A 40 3.44 -6.34 -7.07
N SER A 41 3.02 -6.63 -5.85
CA SER A 41 1.84 -7.46 -5.60
C SER A 41 0.55 -6.69 -5.86
N SER A 42 0.50 -5.39 -5.56
CA SER A 42 -0.68 -4.52 -5.72
C SER A 42 -1.19 -4.50 -7.16
N GLU A 43 -0.30 -4.39 -8.15
CA GLU A 43 -0.66 -4.45 -9.58
C GLU A 43 -1.47 -5.72 -9.90
N ASN A 44 -0.99 -6.88 -9.44
CA ASN A 44 -1.67 -8.15 -9.66
C ASN A 44 -2.97 -8.27 -8.84
N LEU A 45 -2.99 -7.77 -7.61
CA LEU A 45 -4.18 -7.80 -6.75
C LEU A 45 -5.33 -6.99 -7.35
N LEU A 46 -5.03 -5.80 -7.92
CA LEU A 46 -6.00 -4.96 -8.61
C LEU A 46 -6.60 -5.66 -9.83
N ASP A 47 -5.77 -6.25 -10.69
CA ASP A 47 -6.25 -7.00 -11.87
C ASP A 47 -7.11 -8.20 -11.47
N ARG A 48 -6.77 -8.90 -10.37
CA ARG A 48 -7.55 -10.03 -9.86
C ARG A 48 -8.87 -9.59 -9.24
N ALA A 49 -8.85 -8.51 -8.46
CA ALA A 49 -10.07 -7.95 -7.88
C ALA A 49 -11.03 -7.47 -8.98
N TYR A 50 -10.54 -6.78 -10.00
CA TYR A 50 -11.33 -6.43 -11.19
C TYR A 50 -11.98 -7.65 -11.84
N GLY A 51 -11.21 -8.70 -12.09
CA GLY A 51 -11.70 -9.93 -12.75
C GLY A 51 -12.71 -10.74 -11.92
N MET A 52 -12.74 -10.56 -10.61
CA MET A 52 -13.63 -11.27 -9.67
C MET A 52 -14.84 -10.42 -9.24
N GLU A 53 -14.76 -9.08 -9.35
CA GLU A 53 -15.82 -8.16 -8.92
C GLU A 53 -17.02 -8.24 -9.87
N LYS A 54 -18.24 -8.28 -9.29
CA LYS A 54 -19.50 -8.34 -10.03
C LYS A 54 -20.20 -6.98 -10.06
N ASP A 55 -19.90 -6.10 -9.12
CA ASP A 55 -20.36 -4.73 -9.13
C ASP A 55 -19.55 -3.95 -10.17
N LEU A 56 -20.27 -3.33 -11.12
CA LEU A 56 -19.62 -2.65 -12.26
C LEU A 56 -18.89 -1.38 -11.82
N GLU A 57 -19.39 -0.67 -10.82
CA GLU A 57 -18.77 0.57 -10.35
C GLU A 57 -17.46 0.26 -9.63
N LEU A 58 -17.48 -0.65 -8.68
CA LEU A 58 -16.28 -1.09 -7.97
C LEU A 58 -15.29 -1.80 -8.90
N GLY A 59 -15.78 -2.59 -9.85
CA GLY A 59 -14.93 -3.23 -10.87
C GLY A 59 -14.20 -2.20 -11.73
N ASN A 60 -14.89 -1.17 -12.20
CA ASN A 60 -14.29 -0.07 -12.97
C ASN A 60 -13.27 0.71 -12.14
N TYR A 61 -13.52 0.93 -10.85
CA TYR A 61 -12.55 1.54 -9.94
C TYR A 61 -11.26 0.71 -9.89
N PHE A 62 -11.34 -0.60 -9.64
CA PHE A 62 -10.15 -1.47 -9.64
C PHE A 62 -9.40 -1.47 -10.98
N TYR A 63 -10.14 -1.48 -12.10
CA TYR A 63 -9.53 -1.42 -13.42
C TYR A 63 -8.77 -0.12 -13.65
N THR A 64 -9.39 1.03 -13.34
CA THR A 64 -8.75 2.34 -13.51
C THR A 64 -7.50 2.43 -12.65
N HIS A 65 -7.62 2.08 -11.37
CA HIS A 65 -6.51 2.12 -10.44
C HIS A 65 -5.38 1.16 -10.83
N SER A 66 -5.69 -0.02 -11.41
CA SER A 66 -4.65 -0.93 -11.92
C SER A 66 -3.82 -0.32 -13.05
N LYS A 67 -4.40 0.61 -13.83
CA LYS A 67 -3.66 1.30 -14.91
C LYS A 67 -2.79 2.42 -14.37
N GLU A 68 -3.21 3.06 -13.29
CA GLU A 68 -2.44 4.11 -12.62
C GLU A 68 -1.23 3.52 -11.92
N GLU A 69 -1.36 2.34 -11.31
CA GLU A 69 -0.28 1.65 -10.60
C GLU A 69 0.73 0.91 -11.50
N GLN A 70 0.51 0.86 -12.81
CA GLN A 70 1.42 0.17 -13.73
C GLN A 70 2.83 0.76 -13.68
N ASN A 71 3.84 -0.13 -13.57
CA ASN A 71 5.26 0.16 -13.55
C ASN A 71 5.78 0.87 -12.27
N HIS A 72 4.97 1.08 -11.23
CA HIS A 72 5.47 1.68 -9.98
C HIS A 72 6.49 0.77 -9.28
N ALA A 73 6.35 -0.55 -9.40
CA ALA A 73 7.36 -1.50 -8.89
C ALA A 73 8.70 -1.36 -9.65
N GLU A 74 8.67 -1.18 -10.97
CA GLU A 74 9.87 -0.95 -11.78
C GLU A 74 10.56 0.35 -11.42
N TRP A 75 9.79 1.43 -11.14
CA TRP A 75 10.36 2.70 -10.68
C TRP A 75 11.09 2.52 -9.35
N LEU A 76 10.49 1.81 -8.40
CA LEU A 76 11.12 1.57 -7.10
C LEU A 76 12.35 0.63 -7.23
N ALA A 77 12.33 -0.33 -8.15
CA ALA A 77 13.49 -1.16 -8.45
C ALA A 77 14.66 -0.32 -9.00
N GLU A 78 14.39 0.66 -9.87
CA GLU A 78 15.40 1.60 -10.36
C GLU A 78 15.93 2.51 -9.24
N ASP A 79 15.06 2.99 -8.36
CA ASP A 79 15.44 3.78 -7.20
C ASP A 79 16.39 2.99 -6.29
N LEU A 80 16.04 1.75 -5.94
CA LEU A 80 16.87 0.84 -5.15
C LEU A 80 18.21 0.52 -5.83
N LYS A 81 18.22 0.35 -7.16
CA LYS A 81 19.44 0.15 -7.94
C LYS A 81 20.37 1.34 -7.82
N SER A 82 19.86 2.57 -7.69
CA SER A 82 20.68 3.76 -7.49
C SER A 82 21.48 3.73 -6.17
N ALA A 83 21.01 2.97 -5.19
CA ALA A 83 21.69 2.70 -3.92
C ALA A 83 22.48 1.38 -3.91
N GLY A 84 22.68 0.76 -5.09
CA GLY A 84 23.45 -0.49 -5.22
C GLY A 84 22.65 -1.76 -4.84
N VAL A 85 21.32 -1.67 -4.69
CA VAL A 85 20.46 -2.79 -4.33
C VAL A 85 19.81 -3.37 -5.58
N ASP A 86 20.08 -4.64 -5.86
CA ASP A 86 19.43 -5.42 -6.92
C ASP A 86 18.31 -6.25 -6.31
N VAL A 87 17.06 -5.79 -6.49
CA VAL A 87 15.87 -6.44 -5.90
C VAL A 87 15.68 -7.88 -6.36
N SER A 88 16.21 -8.26 -7.54
CA SER A 88 16.14 -9.64 -8.02
C SER A 88 16.96 -10.63 -7.18
N LYS A 89 17.87 -10.10 -6.36
CA LYS A 89 18.77 -10.86 -5.46
C LYS A 89 18.38 -10.72 -3.99
N THR A 90 17.32 -9.97 -3.68
CA THR A 90 16.84 -9.84 -2.30
C THR A 90 15.87 -10.97 -1.96
N LEU A 91 15.82 -11.34 -0.68
CA LEU A 91 14.75 -12.21 -0.19
C LEU A 91 13.45 -11.43 -0.12
N ILE A 92 12.35 -12.10 -0.44
CA ILE A 92 11.01 -11.54 -0.25
C ILE A 92 10.73 -11.51 1.26
N PRO A 93 10.46 -10.36 1.86
CA PRO A 93 10.12 -10.29 3.28
C PRO A 93 8.87 -11.10 3.60
N ASN A 94 8.90 -11.92 4.65
CA ASN A 94 7.74 -12.73 5.06
C ASN A 94 6.49 -11.89 5.29
N ALA A 95 6.64 -10.70 5.88
CA ALA A 95 5.51 -9.79 6.09
C ALA A 95 4.82 -9.39 4.78
N ALA A 96 5.56 -9.18 3.69
CA ALA A 96 4.98 -8.90 2.37
C ALA A 96 4.23 -10.12 1.83
N VAL A 97 4.81 -11.33 1.94
CA VAL A 97 4.18 -12.57 1.50
C VAL A 97 2.87 -12.83 2.26
N GLU A 98 2.90 -12.72 3.58
CA GLU A 98 1.73 -12.97 4.43
C GLU A 98 0.63 -11.93 4.20
N MET A 99 1.00 -10.66 4.11
CA MET A 99 0.07 -9.55 3.88
C MET A 99 -0.62 -9.70 2.51
N CYS A 100 0.16 -9.73 1.43
CA CYS A 100 -0.38 -9.80 0.07
C CYS A 100 -1.07 -11.14 -0.20
N GLY A 101 -0.53 -12.25 0.32
CA GLY A 101 -1.15 -13.57 0.23
C GLY A 101 -2.49 -13.65 0.94
N SER A 102 -2.64 -12.97 2.08
CA SER A 102 -3.93 -12.86 2.79
C SER A 102 -4.97 -12.11 1.95
N VAL A 103 -4.59 -10.99 1.33
CA VAL A 103 -5.49 -10.21 0.46
C VAL A 103 -5.89 -11.06 -0.76
N TYR A 104 -4.91 -11.73 -1.38
CA TYR A 104 -5.16 -12.63 -2.50
C TYR A 104 -6.18 -13.73 -2.14
N TYR A 105 -6.04 -14.35 -0.96
CA TYR A 105 -7.01 -15.34 -0.48
C TYR A 105 -8.43 -14.75 -0.42
N HIS A 106 -8.58 -13.55 0.15
CA HIS A 106 -9.88 -12.93 0.28
C HIS A 106 -10.52 -12.56 -1.06
N ILE A 107 -9.74 -12.06 -2.03
CA ILE A 107 -10.24 -11.76 -3.38
C ILE A 107 -10.87 -13.00 -4.03
N PHE A 108 -10.25 -14.17 -3.90
CA PHE A 108 -10.71 -15.37 -4.55
C PHE A 108 -11.75 -16.19 -3.78
N HIS A 109 -11.74 -16.10 -2.44
CA HIS A 109 -12.50 -17.02 -1.60
C HIS A 109 -13.53 -16.33 -0.70
N THR A 110 -13.51 -15.02 -0.62
CA THR A 110 -14.43 -14.27 0.25
C THR A 110 -15.16 -13.18 -0.52
N ASP A 111 -14.49 -12.04 -0.79
CA ASP A 111 -15.06 -10.87 -1.46
C ASP A 111 -13.93 -9.98 -2.00
N PRO A 112 -13.95 -9.59 -3.29
CA PRO A 112 -12.97 -8.68 -3.87
C PRO A 112 -12.89 -7.30 -3.17
N ALA A 113 -13.96 -6.83 -2.53
CA ALA A 113 -13.95 -5.60 -1.73
C ALA A 113 -12.90 -5.61 -0.61
N ALA A 114 -12.38 -6.77 -0.22
CA ALA A 114 -11.26 -6.93 0.69
C ALA A 114 -10.05 -6.07 0.31
N LEU A 115 -9.82 -5.88 -1.00
CA LEU A 115 -8.72 -5.08 -1.52
C LEU A 115 -8.81 -3.61 -1.08
N LEU A 116 -10.01 -3.04 -0.94
CA LEU A 116 -10.18 -1.66 -0.45
C LEU A 116 -9.59 -1.46 0.95
N GLY A 117 -9.66 -2.49 1.81
CA GLY A 117 -9.04 -2.43 3.14
C GLY A 117 -7.52 -2.40 3.09
N TYR A 118 -6.92 -3.13 2.16
CA TYR A 118 -5.48 -3.11 1.91
C TYR A 118 -5.03 -1.75 1.36
N MET A 119 -5.72 -1.24 0.33
CA MET A 119 -5.44 0.04 -0.29
C MET A 119 -5.58 1.20 0.70
N LEU A 120 -6.58 1.16 1.60
CA LEU A 120 -6.76 2.20 2.62
C LEU A 120 -5.51 2.41 3.47
N VAL A 121 -4.81 1.34 3.82
CA VAL A 121 -3.57 1.44 4.62
C VAL A 121 -2.42 2.01 3.79
N LEU A 122 -2.33 1.68 2.52
CA LEU A 122 -1.23 2.13 1.66
C LEU A 122 -1.40 3.58 1.21
N GLU A 123 -2.61 4.01 0.91
CA GLU A 123 -2.86 5.30 0.24
C GLU A 123 -3.34 6.42 1.20
N CYS A 124 -4.00 6.06 2.31
CA CYS A 124 -4.51 7.08 3.23
C CYS A 124 -3.46 7.60 4.24
N PHE A 125 -2.24 7.08 4.20
CA PHE A 125 -1.16 7.47 5.11
C PHE A 125 0.13 7.81 4.36
N PRO A 126 0.10 8.77 3.42
CA PRO A 126 1.27 9.16 2.65
C PRO A 126 2.38 9.68 3.57
N MET A 127 3.63 9.48 3.15
CA MET A 127 4.78 10.02 3.88
C MET A 127 4.71 11.56 3.94
N PRO A 128 4.88 12.17 5.13
CA PRO A 128 4.87 13.62 5.26
C PRO A 128 5.95 14.27 4.40
N VAL A 129 5.59 15.30 3.63
CA VAL A 129 6.51 16.01 2.72
C VAL A 129 7.79 16.46 3.42
N LYS A 130 7.67 16.99 4.66
CA LYS A 130 8.82 17.42 5.46
C LYS A 130 9.80 16.28 5.75
N LEU A 131 9.28 15.09 6.10
CA LEU A 131 10.14 13.92 6.32
C LEU A 131 10.81 13.49 5.01
N LEU A 132 10.08 13.52 3.91
CA LEU A 132 10.64 13.19 2.61
C LEU A 132 11.79 14.13 2.21
N GLU A 133 11.65 15.44 2.42
CA GLU A 133 12.71 16.43 2.19
C GLU A 133 13.95 16.15 3.06
N GLU A 134 13.76 15.79 4.33
CA GLU A 134 14.85 15.38 5.21
C GLU A 134 15.56 14.11 4.69
N LEU A 135 14.80 13.12 4.24
CA LEU A 135 15.36 11.88 3.70
C LEU A 135 16.07 12.11 2.36
N GLU A 136 15.54 12.97 1.50
CA GLU A 136 16.23 13.37 0.24
C GLU A 136 17.57 14.06 0.52
N ALA A 137 17.64 14.89 1.54
CA ALA A 137 18.91 15.53 1.92
C ALA A 137 19.96 14.55 2.45
N ILE A 138 19.55 13.46 3.08
CA ILE A 138 20.44 12.43 3.66
C ILE A 138 20.84 11.38 2.61
N HIS A 139 19.87 10.85 1.86
CA HIS A 139 20.04 9.66 1.01
C HIS A 139 20.08 9.98 -0.49
N GLY A 140 19.76 11.21 -0.88
CA GLY A 140 19.69 11.65 -2.26
C GLY A 140 18.33 11.39 -2.92
N SER A 141 17.96 12.28 -3.84
CA SER A 141 16.65 12.30 -4.50
C SER A 141 16.38 11.10 -5.40
N LYS A 142 17.44 10.45 -5.93
CA LYS A 142 17.27 9.30 -6.83
C LYS A 142 16.65 8.08 -6.14
N LEU A 143 17.00 7.84 -4.87
CA LEU A 143 16.49 6.72 -4.10
C LEU A 143 15.02 6.91 -3.68
N LEU A 144 14.55 8.15 -3.66
CA LEU A 144 13.24 8.52 -3.10
C LEU A 144 12.24 9.02 -4.15
N ARG A 145 12.53 8.84 -5.43
CA ARG A 145 11.70 9.32 -6.54
C ARG A 145 10.29 8.73 -6.48
N THR A 146 10.19 7.42 -6.33
CA THR A 146 8.90 6.71 -6.24
C THR A 146 8.12 7.11 -4.99
N LEU A 147 8.78 7.21 -3.83
CA LEU A 147 8.15 7.70 -2.60
C LEU A 147 7.60 9.12 -2.76
N LYS A 148 8.35 9.99 -3.44
CA LYS A 148 7.95 11.37 -3.70
C LYS A 148 6.71 11.43 -4.59
N TYR A 149 6.66 10.58 -5.61
CA TYR A 149 5.49 10.47 -6.47
C TYR A 149 4.25 10.12 -5.65
N HIS A 150 4.30 9.03 -4.87
CA HIS A 150 3.19 8.59 -4.02
C HIS A 150 2.79 9.66 -3.00
N SER A 151 3.73 10.33 -2.32
CA SER A 151 3.40 11.37 -1.34
C SER A 151 2.56 12.51 -1.91
N THR A 152 2.60 12.74 -3.23
CA THR A 152 1.87 13.80 -3.92
C THR A 152 0.58 13.35 -4.59
N HIS A 153 0.48 12.07 -4.99
CA HIS A 153 -0.67 11.51 -5.73
C HIS A 153 -1.65 10.75 -4.83
N ASP A 154 -1.17 10.03 -3.81
CA ASP A 154 -2.02 9.26 -2.89
C ASP A 154 -3.16 10.06 -2.23
N PRO A 155 -3.03 11.39 -1.94
CA PRO A 155 -4.15 12.15 -1.41
C PRO A 155 -5.39 12.24 -2.32
N GLU A 156 -5.24 12.12 -3.64
CA GLU A 156 -6.37 12.04 -4.58
C GLU A 156 -6.93 10.63 -4.61
N HIS A 157 -6.08 9.62 -4.73
CA HIS A 157 -6.47 8.21 -4.64
C HIS A 157 -7.23 7.89 -3.33
N ALA A 158 -6.76 8.45 -2.21
CA ALA A 158 -7.41 8.27 -0.90
C ALA A 158 -8.85 8.77 -0.88
N LYS A 159 -9.19 9.85 -1.59
CA LYS A 159 -10.57 10.37 -1.65
C LYS A 159 -11.48 9.43 -2.44
N ASP A 160 -11.02 8.95 -3.58
CA ASP A 160 -11.78 8.06 -4.43
C ASP A 160 -11.98 6.71 -3.74
N LEU A 161 -10.94 6.18 -3.11
CA LEU A 161 -10.98 4.98 -2.30
C LEU A 161 -11.98 5.08 -1.14
N GLN A 162 -11.95 6.20 -0.39
CA GLN A 162 -12.91 6.43 0.69
C GLN A 162 -14.35 6.49 0.18
N ALA A 163 -14.58 7.10 -0.98
CA ALA A 163 -15.91 7.14 -1.61
C ALA A 163 -16.38 5.71 -1.98
N GLN A 164 -15.50 4.85 -2.52
CA GLN A 164 -15.83 3.45 -2.81
C GLN A 164 -16.20 2.70 -1.52
N ILE A 165 -15.42 2.84 -0.45
CA ILE A 165 -15.71 2.19 0.85
C ILE A 165 -17.08 2.64 1.39
N ASP A 166 -17.35 3.94 1.39
CA ASP A 166 -18.59 4.51 1.93
C ASP A 166 -19.82 4.19 1.06
N GLY A 167 -19.63 3.88 -0.22
CA GLY A 167 -20.66 3.41 -1.14
C GLY A 167 -21.00 1.91 -1.01
N LEU A 168 -20.17 1.13 -0.31
CA LEU A 168 -20.42 -0.31 -0.19
C LEU A 168 -21.67 -0.63 0.66
N PRO A 169 -22.39 -1.72 0.31
CA PRO A 169 -23.38 -2.29 1.20
C PRO A 169 -22.76 -2.70 2.55
N ASN A 170 -23.50 -2.50 3.65
CA ASN A 170 -23.04 -2.85 5.00
C ASN A 170 -22.55 -4.30 5.13
N SER A 171 -23.13 -5.21 4.34
CA SER A 171 -22.74 -6.63 4.32
C SER A 171 -21.32 -6.88 3.82
N ARG A 172 -20.69 -5.92 3.14
CA ARG A 172 -19.31 -6.03 2.62
C ARG A 172 -18.29 -5.26 3.48
N LEU A 173 -18.72 -4.35 4.36
CA LEU A 173 -17.82 -3.50 5.14
C LEU A 173 -16.93 -4.28 6.13
N TRP A 174 -17.42 -5.41 6.65
CA TRP A 174 -16.67 -6.23 7.61
C TRP A 174 -15.37 -6.77 7.05
N ILE A 175 -15.36 -7.19 5.77
CA ILE A 175 -14.15 -7.71 5.14
C ILE A 175 -13.13 -6.61 4.86
N VAL A 176 -13.60 -5.42 4.49
CA VAL A 176 -12.75 -4.23 4.31
C VAL A 176 -12.06 -3.89 5.63
N SER A 177 -12.79 -3.85 6.76
CA SER A 177 -12.22 -3.60 8.08
C SER A 177 -11.22 -4.66 8.49
N GLN A 178 -11.58 -5.93 8.34
CA GLN A 178 -10.70 -7.04 8.73
C GLN A 178 -9.37 -6.96 7.99
N VAL A 179 -9.41 -6.67 6.69
CA VAL A 179 -8.19 -6.59 5.88
C VAL A 179 -7.41 -5.31 6.19
N ALA A 180 -8.07 -4.17 6.41
CA ALA A 180 -7.41 -2.93 6.80
C ALA A 180 -6.62 -3.07 8.11
N VAL A 181 -7.28 -3.59 9.16
CA VAL A 181 -6.64 -3.85 10.46
C VAL A 181 -5.45 -4.79 10.33
N LYS A 182 -5.61 -5.89 9.59
CA LYS A 182 -4.55 -6.86 9.37
C LYS A 182 -3.38 -6.27 8.58
N THR A 183 -3.67 -5.53 7.52
CA THR A 183 -2.66 -4.83 6.70
C THR A 183 -1.88 -3.82 7.55
N ALA A 184 -2.56 -3.03 8.39
CA ALA A 184 -1.92 -2.08 9.29
C ALA A 184 -0.90 -2.76 10.23
N HIS A 185 -1.24 -3.93 10.78
CA HIS A 185 -0.30 -4.71 11.60
C HIS A 185 0.92 -5.21 10.80
N TYR A 186 0.76 -5.62 9.55
CA TYR A 186 1.89 -6.05 8.72
C TYR A 186 2.77 -4.88 8.33
N ILE A 187 2.20 -3.74 7.92
CA ILE A 187 2.95 -2.52 7.60
C ILE A 187 3.75 -2.08 8.82
N ALA A 188 3.14 -2.01 10.00
CA ALA A 188 3.80 -1.59 11.22
C ALA A 188 4.93 -2.53 11.69
N ARG A 189 4.87 -3.82 11.34
CA ARG A 189 5.92 -4.82 11.67
C ARG A 189 6.97 -4.97 10.59
N GLY A 190 6.65 -4.65 9.35
CA GLY A 190 7.54 -4.75 8.21
C GLY A 190 8.48 -3.54 8.06
N LEU A 191 8.25 -2.53 8.87
CA LEU A 191 9.01 -1.28 8.87
C LEU A 191 10.15 -1.30 9.88
#